data_75a5969a01903ae22fb7bd521f0dbb35
#
_entry.id   75a5969a01903ae22fb7bd521f0dbb35
#
_cell.length_a   1.000
_cell.length_b   1.000
_cell.length_c   1.000
_cell.angle_alpha   90.00
_cell.angle_beta   90.00
_cell.angle_gamma   90.00
#
_symmetry.space_group_name_H-M   'P 1'
#
loop_
_entity.id
_entity.type
_entity.pdbx_description
1 polymer ?
#
loop_
_entity_poly.entity_id
_entity_poly.type
_entity_poly.pdbx_seq_one_letter_code
_entity_poly.pdbx_strand_id
1 'polypeptide(L)'
;MRFPRLSASAWITLGAASLLLMFAFGFRASFGLFVEPIAHANQWGRDVISLALAIQNLAWGVIAVLAGGLADRFGNTKVLVSGALLYALGLWLTAGVDSVWTLQMGAGVLVGAGIAGTGFGIVLPLMAKAVSEDDRQWVLGVGTAAGSMGQFLIVPMAQQLIDLFGWIGALNAMSLMAMGMVILIMPLARRVRPEPTAPVSAVSAQDSFAATVGLARGHLSYWLLTLGFFVCGFHLAFITVHFPGYLTDNGFDPDVAAWAIGLIGLCNVVGAMVSGYISGRVSMKRLLMFIYIARGIVTVALLVLPLSLTSVLTFSCLTGFLWLATVPPTTGLVATMFGTRYMATLYGVVFLGHQLGSFTGVWLGGWIYERTGHYDAIWWTSVVLSLVAVAMHWPIREHRVANLAPTAA
;
A
#
# COMPACT_ATOMS: atom_id res chain seq x y z
N MET A 1 18.70 -20.25 -6.27
CA MET A 1 17.79 -19.47 -7.15
C MET A 1 18.43 -19.40 -8.54
N ARG A 2 17.75 -19.88 -9.58
CA ARG A 2 18.19 -19.62 -10.96
C ARG A 2 17.73 -18.20 -11.34
N PHE A 3 18.64 -17.35 -11.78
CA PHE A 3 18.26 -16.07 -12.37
C PHE A 3 17.52 -16.33 -13.70
N PRO A 4 16.36 -15.68 -13.92
CA PRO A 4 15.59 -15.88 -15.13
C PRO A 4 16.38 -15.42 -16.36
N ARG A 5 16.34 -16.20 -17.44
CA ARG A 5 16.90 -15.81 -18.74
C ARG A 5 15.84 -15.03 -19.53
N LEU A 6 15.68 -13.76 -19.18
CA LEU A 6 14.69 -12.89 -19.80
C LEU A 6 15.22 -12.29 -21.09
N SER A 7 14.34 -12.08 -22.08
CA SER A 7 14.65 -11.31 -23.28
C SER A 7 14.96 -9.85 -22.93
N ALA A 8 15.76 -9.17 -23.75
CA ALA A 8 16.01 -7.73 -23.59
C ALA A 8 14.70 -6.92 -23.47
N SER A 9 13.70 -7.36 -24.19
CA SER A 9 12.33 -6.84 -24.17
C SER A 9 11.67 -6.95 -22.81
N ALA A 10 11.76 -8.11 -22.17
CA ALA A 10 11.20 -8.34 -20.84
C ALA A 10 11.93 -7.48 -19.79
N TRP A 11 13.26 -7.36 -19.87
CA TRP A 11 14.03 -6.50 -18.98
C TRP A 11 13.63 -5.03 -19.06
N ILE A 12 13.40 -4.48 -20.29
CA ILE A 12 12.92 -3.10 -20.46
C ILE A 12 11.53 -2.93 -19.83
N THR A 13 10.63 -3.88 -20.04
CA THR A 13 9.27 -3.85 -19.44
C THR A 13 9.34 -3.90 -17.91
N LEU A 14 10.16 -4.79 -17.36
CA LEU A 14 10.33 -4.92 -15.92
C LEU A 14 10.97 -3.67 -15.30
N GLY A 15 12.00 -3.13 -15.93
CA GLY A 15 12.66 -1.90 -15.49
C GLY A 15 11.69 -0.70 -15.46
N ALA A 16 10.95 -0.50 -16.55
CA ALA A 16 9.96 0.58 -16.66
C ALA A 16 8.82 0.42 -15.64
N ALA A 17 8.30 -0.80 -15.47
CA ALA A 17 7.27 -1.10 -14.48
C ALA A 17 7.77 -0.92 -13.04
N SER A 18 9.01 -1.33 -12.75
CA SER A 18 9.63 -1.15 -11.44
C SER A 18 9.82 0.34 -11.11
N LEU A 19 10.30 1.15 -12.05
CA LEU A 19 10.42 2.59 -11.87
C LEU A 19 9.06 3.26 -11.66
N LEU A 20 8.04 2.83 -12.40
CA LEU A 20 6.66 3.32 -12.22
C LEU A 20 6.16 3.07 -10.80
N LEU A 21 6.35 1.86 -10.28
CA LEU A 21 5.98 1.50 -8.90
C LEU A 21 6.82 2.26 -7.87
N MET A 22 8.12 2.47 -8.13
CA MET A 22 8.98 3.26 -7.25
C MET A 22 8.46 4.69 -7.11
N PHE A 23 8.12 5.36 -8.21
CA PHE A 23 7.56 6.70 -8.16
C PHE A 23 6.19 6.73 -7.49
N ALA A 24 5.26 5.84 -7.87
CA ALA A 24 3.90 5.82 -7.33
C ALA A 24 3.88 5.64 -5.81
N PHE A 25 4.63 4.66 -5.28
CA PHE A 25 4.68 4.39 -3.84
C PHE A 25 5.61 5.32 -3.07
N GLY A 26 6.68 5.79 -3.70
CA GLY A 26 7.59 6.76 -3.12
C GLY A 26 6.93 8.11 -2.88
N PHE A 27 6.25 8.68 -3.87
CA PHE A 27 5.51 9.93 -3.70
C PHE A 27 4.44 9.81 -2.63
N ARG A 28 3.68 8.70 -2.62
CA ARG A 28 2.69 8.45 -1.56
C ARG A 28 3.32 8.44 -0.18
N ALA A 29 4.44 7.77 0.00
CA ALA A 29 5.12 7.64 1.29
C ALA A 29 5.71 8.98 1.78
N SER A 30 5.98 9.93 0.87
CA SER A 30 6.52 11.24 1.20
C SER A 30 5.49 12.21 1.78
N PHE A 31 4.19 11.97 1.64
CA PHE A 31 3.16 12.93 2.06
C PHE A 31 3.20 13.29 3.55
N GLY A 32 3.69 12.39 4.41
CA GLY A 32 3.90 12.68 5.82
C GLY A 32 4.84 13.86 6.09
N LEU A 33 5.84 14.09 5.20
CA LEU A 33 6.77 15.20 5.29
C LEU A 33 6.13 16.56 4.96
N PHE A 34 5.01 16.55 4.23
CA PHE A 34 4.31 17.77 3.82
C PHE A 34 3.21 18.21 4.81
N VAL A 35 2.87 17.38 5.80
CA VAL A 35 1.78 17.67 6.75
C VAL A 35 2.05 18.99 7.49
N GLU A 36 3.21 19.10 8.10
CA GLU A 36 3.57 20.27 8.90
C GLU A 36 3.82 21.53 8.05
N PRO A 37 4.61 21.48 6.96
CA PRO A 37 4.80 22.64 6.10
C PRO A 37 3.52 23.22 5.53
N ILE A 38 2.58 22.38 5.08
CA ILE A 38 1.29 22.81 4.55
C ILE A 38 0.40 23.40 5.66
N ALA A 39 0.34 22.74 6.82
CA ALA A 39 -0.42 23.19 7.98
C ALA A 39 0.03 24.59 8.41
N HIS A 40 1.34 24.77 8.56
CA HIS A 40 1.93 26.03 9.01
C HIS A 40 1.72 27.15 7.98
N ALA A 41 1.96 26.88 6.69
CA ALA A 41 1.83 27.88 5.64
C ALA A 41 0.39 28.41 5.47
N ASN A 42 -0.62 27.56 5.70
CA ASN A 42 -2.03 27.90 5.52
C ASN A 42 -2.75 28.20 6.84
N GLN A 43 -2.05 28.12 7.99
CA GLN A 43 -2.64 28.27 9.33
C GLN A 43 -3.79 27.27 9.59
N TRP A 44 -3.63 26.06 9.08
CA TRP A 44 -4.57 24.96 9.27
C TRP A 44 -4.08 23.98 10.34
N GLY A 45 -5.02 23.34 11.01
CA GLY A 45 -4.70 22.19 11.86
C GLY A 45 -4.16 21.01 11.08
N ARG A 46 -3.35 20.18 11.71
CA ARG A 46 -2.85 18.92 11.10
C ARG A 46 -4.00 17.95 10.74
N ASP A 47 -5.16 18.09 11.40
CA ASP A 47 -6.38 17.31 11.10
C ASP A 47 -6.91 17.56 9.69
N VAL A 48 -6.83 18.81 9.18
CA VAL A 48 -7.25 19.17 7.82
C VAL A 48 -6.42 18.44 6.78
N ILE A 49 -5.09 18.45 6.94
CA ILE A 49 -4.19 17.77 6.01
C ILE A 49 -4.34 16.24 6.15
N SER A 50 -4.45 15.76 7.38
CA SER A 50 -4.66 14.35 7.66
C SER A 50 -5.95 13.81 7.05
N LEU A 51 -7.04 14.60 7.06
CA LEU A 51 -8.28 14.24 6.38
C LEU A 51 -8.09 14.09 4.87
N ALA A 52 -7.33 14.98 4.22
CA ALA A 52 -7.03 14.85 2.80
C ALA A 52 -6.25 13.55 2.50
N LEU A 53 -5.25 13.23 3.32
CA LEU A 53 -4.47 11.99 3.18
C LEU A 53 -5.28 10.74 3.57
N ALA A 54 -6.24 10.85 4.46
CA ALA A 54 -7.21 9.79 4.74
C ALA A 54 -8.11 9.53 3.53
N ILE A 55 -8.65 10.59 2.91
CA ILE A 55 -9.42 10.53 1.65
C ILE A 55 -8.56 9.90 0.54
N GLN A 56 -7.27 10.21 0.46
CA GLN A 56 -6.33 9.59 -0.50
C GLN A 56 -6.34 8.06 -0.41
N ASN A 57 -6.25 7.51 0.79
CA ASN A 57 -6.26 6.07 1.01
C ASN A 57 -7.62 5.46 0.62
N LEU A 58 -8.72 6.11 1.00
CA LEU A 58 -10.07 5.64 0.65
C LEU A 58 -10.31 5.70 -0.87
N ALA A 59 -9.95 6.81 -1.51
CA ALA A 59 -10.04 6.97 -2.96
C ALA A 59 -9.20 5.91 -3.69
N TRP A 60 -7.97 5.64 -3.21
CA TRP A 60 -7.17 4.54 -3.75
C TRP A 60 -7.91 3.21 -3.67
N GLY A 61 -8.47 2.83 -2.51
CA GLY A 61 -9.17 1.55 -2.33
C GLY A 61 -10.39 1.41 -3.25
N VAL A 62 -11.24 2.44 -3.30
CA VAL A 62 -12.47 2.43 -4.11
C VAL A 62 -12.14 2.46 -5.61
N ILE A 63 -11.25 3.36 -6.03
CA ILE A 63 -10.93 3.54 -7.44
C ILE A 63 -10.09 2.37 -7.98
N ALA A 64 -9.30 1.68 -7.16
CA ALA A 64 -8.55 0.50 -7.60
C ALA A 64 -9.46 -0.61 -8.16
N VAL A 65 -10.64 -0.79 -7.58
CA VAL A 65 -11.64 -1.75 -8.09
C VAL A 65 -12.14 -1.32 -9.48
N LEU A 66 -12.44 -0.02 -9.64
CA LEU A 66 -12.88 0.54 -10.94
C LEU A 66 -11.75 0.52 -11.97
N ALA A 67 -10.52 0.85 -11.56
CA ALA A 67 -9.35 0.86 -12.43
C ALA A 67 -9.06 -0.52 -13.02
N GLY A 68 -9.23 -1.60 -12.25
CA GLY A 68 -9.13 -2.97 -12.74
C GLY A 68 -10.15 -3.26 -13.85
N GLY A 69 -11.43 -2.96 -13.63
CA GLY A 69 -12.49 -3.13 -14.63
C GLY A 69 -12.29 -2.26 -15.89
N LEU A 70 -11.80 -1.03 -15.72
CA LEU A 70 -11.46 -0.16 -16.86
C LEU A 70 -10.24 -0.69 -17.64
N ALA A 71 -9.26 -1.26 -16.95
CA ALA A 71 -8.09 -1.87 -17.58
C ALA A 71 -8.46 -3.09 -18.42
N ASP A 72 -9.38 -3.92 -17.94
CA ASP A 72 -9.88 -5.08 -18.68
C ASP A 72 -10.69 -4.65 -19.93
N ARG A 73 -11.47 -3.56 -19.82
CA ARG A 73 -12.32 -3.09 -20.91
C ARG A 73 -11.60 -2.21 -21.95
N PHE A 74 -10.77 -1.30 -21.50
CA PHE A 74 -10.14 -0.25 -22.33
C PHE A 74 -8.63 -0.44 -22.53
N GLY A 75 -8.04 -1.43 -21.86
CA GLY A 75 -6.61 -1.74 -21.86
C GLY A 75 -5.81 -1.01 -20.78
N ASN A 76 -4.81 -1.69 -20.27
CA ASN A 76 -3.98 -1.22 -19.16
C ASN A 76 -3.29 0.12 -19.42
N THR A 77 -2.88 0.38 -20.68
CA THR A 77 -2.15 1.60 -21.05
C THR A 77 -2.96 2.87 -20.77
N LYS A 78 -4.25 2.89 -21.11
CA LYS A 78 -5.10 4.05 -20.89
C LYS A 78 -5.26 4.33 -19.39
N VAL A 79 -5.43 3.27 -18.58
CA VAL A 79 -5.57 3.37 -17.13
C VAL A 79 -4.28 3.88 -16.50
N LEU A 80 -3.12 3.36 -16.92
CA LEU A 80 -1.82 3.81 -16.43
C LEU A 80 -1.56 5.29 -16.76
N VAL A 81 -1.81 5.70 -18.03
CA VAL A 81 -1.62 7.10 -18.45
C VAL A 81 -2.57 8.02 -17.69
N SER A 82 -3.86 7.67 -17.60
CA SER A 82 -4.83 8.45 -16.82
C SER A 82 -4.40 8.54 -15.35
N GLY A 83 -3.94 7.43 -14.75
CA GLY A 83 -3.44 7.40 -13.39
C GLY A 83 -2.25 8.32 -13.18
N ALA A 84 -1.25 8.27 -14.07
CA ALA A 84 -0.07 9.15 -14.00
C ALA A 84 -0.44 10.65 -14.13
N LEU A 85 -1.36 10.97 -15.05
CA LEU A 85 -1.83 12.35 -15.23
C LEU A 85 -2.66 12.84 -14.03
N LEU A 86 -3.52 12.00 -13.46
CA LEU A 86 -4.28 12.33 -12.25
C LEU A 86 -3.34 12.53 -11.06
N TYR A 87 -2.29 11.71 -10.95
CA TYR A 87 -1.26 11.85 -9.93
C TYR A 87 -0.55 13.20 -10.06
N ALA A 88 -0.05 13.51 -11.26
CA ALA A 88 0.63 14.77 -11.54
C ALA A 88 -0.26 15.98 -11.26
N LEU A 89 -1.50 15.94 -11.73
CA LEU A 89 -2.49 17.00 -11.48
C LEU A 89 -2.78 17.16 -9.99
N GLY A 90 -2.93 16.05 -9.25
CA GLY A 90 -3.17 16.07 -7.82
C GLY A 90 -2.02 16.71 -7.04
N LEU A 91 -0.75 16.37 -7.37
CA LEU A 91 0.43 16.98 -6.77
C LEU A 91 0.52 18.48 -7.11
N TRP A 92 0.25 18.86 -8.35
CA TRP A 92 0.27 20.24 -8.79
C TRP A 92 -0.81 21.09 -8.09
N LEU A 93 -2.04 20.60 -7.98
CA LEU A 93 -3.11 21.26 -7.24
C LEU A 93 -2.77 21.39 -5.76
N THR A 94 -2.12 20.39 -5.18
CA THR A 94 -1.67 20.45 -3.79
C THR A 94 -0.58 21.50 -3.59
N ALA A 95 0.31 21.70 -4.56
CA ALA A 95 1.32 22.77 -4.52
C ALA A 95 0.70 24.18 -4.56
N GLY A 96 -0.40 24.35 -5.29
CA GLY A 96 -1.13 25.62 -5.40
C GLY A 96 -2.33 25.72 -4.45
N VAL A 97 -2.31 24.99 -3.33
CA VAL A 97 -3.44 24.94 -2.40
C VAL A 97 -3.78 26.31 -1.81
N ASP A 98 -5.04 26.72 -1.94
CA ASP A 98 -5.62 27.96 -1.43
C ASP A 98 -6.84 27.73 -0.54
N SER A 99 -7.37 26.50 -0.54
CA SER A 99 -8.56 26.14 0.21
C SER A 99 -8.51 24.67 0.65
N VAL A 100 -9.26 24.34 1.70
CA VAL A 100 -9.42 22.96 2.17
C VAL A 100 -9.94 22.05 1.06
N TRP A 101 -10.85 22.55 0.22
CA TRP A 101 -11.40 21.79 -0.91
C TRP A 101 -10.33 21.48 -1.96
N THR A 102 -9.48 22.43 -2.31
CA THR A 102 -8.37 22.22 -3.24
C THR A 102 -7.41 21.15 -2.71
N LEU A 103 -7.13 21.17 -1.40
CA LEU A 103 -6.30 20.14 -0.75
C LEU A 103 -6.95 18.75 -0.83
N GLN A 104 -8.23 18.64 -0.46
CA GLN A 104 -8.94 17.35 -0.46
C GLN A 104 -9.07 16.77 -1.87
N MET A 105 -9.31 17.62 -2.86
CA MET A 105 -9.35 17.19 -4.26
C MET A 105 -7.94 16.81 -4.77
N GLY A 106 -6.93 17.64 -4.53
CA GLY A 106 -5.56 17.43 -5.00
C GLY A 106 -4.91 16.23 -4.31
N ALA A 107 -4.54 16.39 -3.04
CA ALA A 107 -3.84 15.37 -2.26
C ALA A 107 -4.73 14.15 -1.95
N GLY A 108 -6.02 14.34 -1.78
CA GLY A 108 -6.97 13.28 -1.46
C GLY A 108 -7.41 12.50 -2.69
N VAL A 109 -8.35 13.06 -3.46
CA VAL A 109 -9.04 12.32 -4.51
C VAL A 109 -8.13 12.03 -5.71
N LEU A 110 -7.46 13.06 -6.26
CA LEU A 110 -6.70 12.91 -7.51
C LEU A 110 -5.42 12.08 -7.31
N VAL A 111 -4.67 12.33 -6.24
CA VAL A 111 -3.51 11.49 -5.92
C VAL A 111 -3.95 10.06 -5.60
N GLY A 112 -5.03 9.86 -4.84
CA GLY A 112 -5.58 8.54 -4.56
C GLY A 112 -5.99 7.79 -5.83
N ALA A 113 -6.65 8.48 -6.77
CA ALA A 113 -6.98 7.93 -8.09
C ALA A 113 -5.74 7.63 -8.94
N GLY A 114 -4.73 8.50 -8.86
CA GLY A 114 -3.44 8.31 -9.51
C GLY A 114 -2.75 7.02 -9.04
N ILE A 115 -2.68 6.79 -7.72
CA ILE A 115 -2.13 5.57 -7.13
C ILE A 115 -2.93 4.34 -7.58
N ALA A 116 -4.26 4.42 -7.61
CA ALA A 116 -5.11 3.33 -8.06
C ALA A 116 -4.79 2.90 -9.51
N GLY A 117 -4.54 3.88 -10.38
CA GLY A 117 -4.22 3.64 -11.80
C GLY A 117 -2.77 3.22 -12.06
N THR A 118 -1.82 3.55 -11.17
CA THR A 118 -0.38 3.29 -11.36
C THR A 118 0.21 2.29 -10.37
N GLY A 119 -0.61 1.78 -9.45
CA GLY A 119 -0.18 0.89 -8.37
C GLY A 119 -0.14 -0.60 -8.74
N PHE A 120 0.05 -1.42 -7.73
CA PHE A 120 0.23 -2.86 -7.85
C PHE A 120 -0.87 -3.58 -8.63
N GLY A 121 -2.14 -3.16 -8.47
CA GLY A 121 -3.29 -3.81 -9.10
C GLY A 121 -3.24 -3.81 -10.63
N ILE A 122 -2.61 -2.82 -11.24
CA ILE A 122 -2.47 -2.69 -12.69
C ILE A 122 -1.08 -3.13 -13.17
N VAL A 123 -0.02 -2.76 -12.43
CA VAL A 123 1.35 -2.95 -12.91
C VAL A 123 1.85 -4.39 -12.72
N LEU A 124 1.54 -5.05 -11.59
CA LEU A 124 2.01 -6.42 -11.35
C LEU A 124 1.46 -7.44 -12.35
N PRO A 125 0.15 -7.43 -12.72
CA PRO A 125 -0.35 -8.28 -13.80
C PRO A 125 0.34 -8.05 -15.15
N LEU A 126 0.71 -6.80 -15.48
CA LEU A 126 1.47 -6.51 -16.69
C LEU A 126 2.89 -7.09 -16.65
N MET A 127 3.57 -6.98 -15.51
CA MET A 127 4.89 -7.59 -15.32
C MET A 127 4.81 -9.12 -15.45
N ALA A 128 3.80 -9.74 -14.85
CA ALA A 128 3.59 -11.19 -14.91
C ALA A 128 3.31 -11.69 -16.33
N LYS A 129 2.59 -10.92 -17.17
CA LYS A 129 2.33 -11.24 -18.58
C LYS A 129 3.54 -11.08 -19.49
N ALA A 130 4.58 -10.37 -19.06
CA ALA A 130 5.80 -10.14 -19.85
C ALA A 130 6.81 -11.29 -19.79
N VAL A 131 6.56 -12.31 -18.96
CA VAL A 131 7.50 -13.41 -18.69
C VAL A 131 6.80 -14.77 -18.73
N SER A 132 7.61 -15.85 -18.76
CA SER A 132 7.13 -17.24 -18.68
C SER A 132 6.46 -17.53 -17.32
N GLU A 133 5.67 -18.62 -17.25
CA GLU A 133 5.01 -19.04 -15.99
C GLU A 133 6.02 -19.30 -14.87
N ASP A 134 7.15 -19.90 -15.21
CA ASP A 134 8.21 -20.22 -14.25
C ASP A 134 8.83 -18.97 -13.59
N ASP A 135 8.87 -17.84 -14.32
CA ASP A 135 9.49 -16.61 -13.88
C ASP A 135 8.49 -15.63 -13.21
N ARG A 136 7.17 -15.91 -13.28
CA ARG A 136 6.12 -14.99 -12.77
C ARG A 136 6.30 -14.65 -11.30
N GLN A 137 6.58 -15.63 -10.45
CA GLN A 137 6.73 -15.41 -9.00
C GLN A 137 7.92 -14.49 -8.69
N TRP A 138 9.02 -14.69 -9.40
CA TRP A 138 10.20 -13.85 -9.25
C TRP A 138 9.89 -12.38 -9.65
N VAL A 139 9.21 -12.19 -10.78
CA VAL A 139 8.84 -10.88 -11.32
C VAL A 139 7.86 -10.13 -10.40
N LEU A 140 6.87 -10.83 -9.82
CA LEU A 140 5.96 -10.24 -8.84
C LEU A 140 6.71 -9.78 -7.58
N GLY A 141 7.70 -10.58 -7.15
CA GLY A 141 8.60 -10.22 -6.05
C GLY A 141 9.41 -8.95 -6.35
N VAL A 142 9.99 -8.86 -7.56
CA VAL A 142 10.74 -7.67 -8.01
C VAL A 142 9.84 -6.43 -8.04
N GLY A 143 8.62 -6.54 -8.56
CA GLY A 143 7.67 -5.42 -8.59
C GLY A 143 7.29 -4.93 -7.19
N THR A 144 7.04 -5.86 -6.26
CA THR A 144 6.73 -5.51 -4.87
C THR A 144 7.93 -4.84 -4.18
N ALA A 145 9.13 -5.38 -4.40
CA ALA A 145 10.38 -4.79 -3.89
C ALA A 145 10.63 -3.39 -4.46
N ALA A 146 10.31 -3.17 -5.74
CA ALA A 146 10.44 -1.86 -6.38
C ALA A 146 9.57 -0.79 -5.70
N GLY A 147 8.32 -1.09 -5.36
CA GLY A 147 7.47 -0.16 -4.60
C GLY A 147 8.09 0.23 -3.25
N SER A 148 8.65 -0.74 -2.52
CA SER A 148 9.34 -0.50 -1.24
C SER A 148 10.65 0.26 -1.42
N MET A 149 11.40 -0.02 -2.49
CA MET A 149 12.60 0.74 -2.85
C MET A 149 12.26 2.19 -3.19
N GLY A 150 11.07 2.43 -3.78
CA GLY A 150 10.55 3.78 -4.00
C GLY A 150 10.39 4.55 -2.69
N GLN A 151 9.83 3.93 -1.66
CA GLN A 151 9.75 4.56 -0.33
C GLN A 151 11.14 4.89 0.21
N PHE A 152 12.12 3.98 0.09
CA PHE A 152 13.49 4.20 0.56
C PHE A 152 14.21 5.36 -0.17
N LEU A 153 14.05 5.47 -1.48
CA LEU A 153 14.79 6.46 -2.28
C LEU A 153 14.06 7.80 -2.41
N ILE A 154 12.75 7.77 -2.60
CA ILE A 154 11.96 8.97 -2.93
C ILE A 154 11.65 9.81 -1.67
N VAL A 155 11.48 9.17 -0.50
CA VAL A 155 11.16 9.94 0.71
C VAL A 155 12.32 10.85 1.14
N PRO A 156 13.58 10.39 1.26
CA PRO A 156 14.70 11.30 1.50
C PRO A 156 14.91 12.32 0.38
N MET A 157 14.70 11.93 -0.89
CA MET A 157 14.75 12.86 -2.01
C MET A 157 13.68 13.97 -1.87
N ALA A 158 12.47 13.62 -1.45
CA ALA A 158 11.40 14.60 -1.23
C ALA A 158 11.75 15.59 -0.12
N GLN A 159 12.40 15.13 0.98
CA GLN A 159 12.90 16.02 2.03
C GLN A 159 13.94 17.00 1.46
N GLN A 160 14.92 16.51 0.71
CA GLN A 160 15.91 17.39 0.08
C GLN A 160 15.28 18.41 -0.89
N LEU A 161 14.23 18.03 -1.62
CA LEU A 161 13.48 18.97 -2.45
C LEU A 161 12.75 20.02 -1.61
N ILE A 162 12.21 19.64 -0.45
CA ILE A 162 11.59 20.59 0.51
C ILE A 162 12.64 21.57 1.02
N ASP A 163 13.82 21.11 1.40
CA ASP A 163 14.90 21.95 1.92
C ASP A 163 15.44 22.94 0.88
N LEU A 164 15.54 22.50 -0.38
CA LEU A 164 16.09 23.33 -1.47
C LEU A 164 15.06 24.30 -2.07
N PHE A 165 13.81 23.89 -2.21
CA PHE A 165 12.81 24.62 -3.00
C PHE A 165 11.53 24.93 -2.20
N GLY A 166 11.50 24.60 -0.90
CA GLY A 166 10.29 24.64 -0.09
C GLY A 166 9.26 23.59 -0.52
N TRP A 167 8.21 23.41 0.28
CA TRP A 167 7.19 22.40 0.05
C TRP A 167 6.44 22.57 -1.28
N ILE A 168 6.20 23.82 -1.72
CA ILE A 168 5.56 24.12 -3.02
C ILE A 168 6.44 23.67 -4.18
N GLY A 169 7.73 24.03 -4.14
CA GLY A 169 8.70 23.65 -5.16
C GLY A 169 8.90 22.12 -5.22
N ALA A 170 8.94 21.46 -4.08
CA ALA A 170 9.05 20.00 -3.97
C ALA A 170 7.83 19.30 -4.62
N LEU A 171 6.61 19.73 -4.31
CA LEU A 171 5.39 19.17 -4.92
C LEU A 171 5.33 19.41 -6.44
N ASN A 172 5.74 20.58 -6.91
CA ASN A 172 5.84 20.85 -8.34
C ASN A 172 6.87 19.97 -9.04
N ALA A 173 8.04 19.76 -8.43
CA ALA A 173 9.05 18.83 -8.95
C ALA A 173 8.52 17.39 -9.00
N MET A 174 7.87 16.94 -7.93
CA MET A 174 7.24 15.61 -7.90
C MET A 174 6.10 15.48 -8.93
N SER A 175 5.34 16.56 -9.18
CA SER A 175 4.32 16.60 -10.25
C SER A 175 4.94 16.41 -11.64
N LEU A 176 6.04 17.10 -11.92
CA LEU A 176 6.78 16.90 -13.19
C LEU A 176 7.32 15.47 -13.33
N MET A 177 7.85 14.89 -12.25
CA MET A 177 8.28 13.49 -12.25
C MET A 177 7.10 12.54 -12.48
N ALA A 178 5.92 12.83 -11.90
CA ALA A 178 4.70 12.05 -12.13
C ALA A 178 4.22 12.14 -13.59
N MET A 179 4.33 13.30 -14.23
CA MET A 179 4.13 13.43 -15.68
C MET A 179 5.14 12.58 -16.45
N GLY A 180 6.40 12.55 -16.02
CA GLY A 180 7.44 11.69 -16.58
C GLY A 180 7.13 10.20 -16.53
N MET A 181 6.27 9.74 -15.60
CA MET A 181 5.79 8.36 -15.56
C MET A 181 5.10 7.94 -16.86
N VAL A 182 4.50 8.86 -17.60
CA VAL A 182 3.89 8.58 -18.91
C VAL A 182 4.94 8.03 -19.90
N ILE A 183 6.18 8.49 -19.83
CA ILE A 183 7.28 7.98 -20.66
C ILE A 183 7.59 6.52 -20.30
N LEU A 184 7.55 6.17 -19.01
CA LEU A 184 7.77 4.80 -18.54
C LEU A 184 6.63 3.85 -18.95
N ILE A 185 5.44 4.37 -19.25
CA ILE A 185 4.31 3.58 -19.70
C ILE A 185 4.44 3.17 -21.17
N MET A 186 5.20 3.91 -22.00
CA MET A 186 5.34 3.60 -23.44
C MET A 186 5.88 2.20 -23.73
N PRO A 187 6.95 1.70 -23.08
CA PRO A 187 7.41 0.33 -23.27
C PRO A 187 6.36 -0.72 -22.87
N LEU A 188 5.56 -0.42 -21.83
CA LEU A 188 4.49 -1.30 -21.35
C LEU A 188 3.33 -1.39 -22.36
N ALA A 189 3.02 -0.28 -23.03
CA ALA A 189 1.94 -0.17 -24.00
C ALA A 189 2.16 -0.99 -25.27
N ARG A 190 3.42 -1.05 -25.73
CA ARG A 190 3.76 -1.63 -27.03
C ARG A 190 3.80 -3.16 -27.05
N ARG A 191 3.74 -3.83 -25.90
CA ARG A 191 4.15 -5.24 -25.75
C ARG A 191 3.12 -6.19 -25.15
N VAL A 192 2.07 -5.69 -24.52
CA VAL A 192 0.98 -6.52 -24.02
C VAL A 192 -0.14 -6.52 -25.05
N ARG A 193 -0.08 -7.47 -26.03
CA ARG A 193 -1.26 -7.77 -26.86
C ARG A 193 -2.36 -8.27 -25.95
N PRO A 194 -3.63 -7.85 -26.19
CA PRO A 194 -4.76 -8.49 -25.54
C PRO A 194 -4.75 -9.97 -25.92
N GLU A 195 -4.48 -10.84 -24.95
CA GLU A 195 -4.77 -12.25 -25.16
C GLU A 195 -6.28 -12.38 -25.32
N PRO A 196 -6.77 -13.09 -26.36
CA PRO A 196 -8.17 -13.42 -26.45
C PRO A 196 -8.53 -14.15 -25.14
N THR A 197 -9.50 -13.62 -24.40
CA THR A 197 -10.06 -14.32 -23.25
C THR A 197 -10.45 -15.72 -23.70
N ALA A 198 -9.73 -16.74 -23.23
CA ALA A 198 -10.11 -18.12 -23.51
C ALA A 198 -11.59 -18.31 -23.15
N PRO A 199 -12.37 -18.98 -23.99
CA PRO A 199 -13.78 -19.19 -23.73
C PRO A 199 -13.91 -19.87 -22.37
N VAL A 200 -14.69 -19.25 -21.49
CA VAL A 200 -14.98 -19.77 -20.14
C VAL A 200 -15.65 -21.12 -20.34
N SER A 201 -14.88 -22.19 -20.16
CA SER A 201 -15.40 -23.56 -20.17
C SER A 201 -16.60 -23.64 -19.22
N ALA A 202 -17.64 -24.37 -19.62
CA ALA A 202 -18.94 -24.46 -18.95
C ALA A 202 -18.81 -24.52 -17.42
N VAL A 203 -19.20 -23.43 -16.78
CA VAL A 203 -19.12 -23.22 -15.33
C VAL A 203 -20.26 -24.00 -14.70
N SER A 204 -19.98 -24.91 -13.75
CA SER A 204 -21.04 -25.43 -12.88
C SER A 204 -21.72 -24.28 -12.14
N ALA A 205 -23.03 -24.35 -11.94
CA ALA A 205 -23.79 -23.30 -11.22
C ALA A 205 -23.24 -23.04 -9.82
N GLN A 206 -22.57 -24.03 -9.22
CA GLN A 206 -21.92 -23.95 -7.90
C GLN A 206 -20.64 -23.11 -7.89
N ASP A 207 -19.97 -22.93 -9.04
CA ASP A 207 -18.76 -22.12 -9.19
C ASP A 207 -19.07 -20.73 -9.76
N SER A 208 -20.33 -20.28 -9.73
CA SER A 208 -20.69 -18.96 -10.22
C SER A 208 -20.12 -17.87 -9.31
N PHE A 209 -19.80 -16.70 -9.90
CA PHE A 209 -19.36 -15.51 -9.17
C PHE A 209 -20.29 -15.16 -8.00
N ALA A 210 -21.61 -15.17 -8.26
CA ALA A 210 -22.63 -14.83 -7.25
C ALA A 210 -22.64 -15.84 -6.09
N ALA A 211 -22.46 -17.14 -6.37
CA ALA A 211 -22.40 -18.18 -5.34
C ALA A 211 -21.14 -17.99 -4.45
N THR A 212 -19.97 -17.75 -5.05
CA THR A 212 -18.72 -17.54 -4.29
C THR A 212 -18.76 -16.29 -3.43
N VAL A 213 -19.29 -15.19 -3.96
CA VAL A 213 -19.48 -13.94 -3.20
C VAL A 213 -20.53 -14.14 -2.09
N GLY A 214 -21.60 -14.87 -2.36
CA GLY A 214 -22.62 -15.23 -1.37
C GLY A 214 -22.05 -16.04 -0.22
N LEU A 215 -21.22 -17.06 -0.51
CA LEU A 215 -20.52 -17.85 0.50
C LEU A 215 -19.54 -17.00 1.34
N ALA A 216 -18.78 -16.11 0.68
CA ALA A 216 -17.83 -15.24 1.38
C ALA A 216 -18.56 -14.26 2.32
N ARG A 217 -19.71 -13.72 1.92
CA ARG A 217 -20.53 -12.83 2.76
C ARG A 217 -21.03 -13.49 4.04
N GLY A 218 -21.32 -14.79 4.01
CA GLY A 218 -21.73 -15.58 5.18
C GLY A 218 -20.56 -16.17 5.99
N HIS A 219 -19.31 -16.04 5.56
CA HIS A 219 -18.20 -16.77 6.15
C HIS A 219 -17.45 -15.95 7.21
N LEU A 220 -17.58 -16.34 8.47
CA LEU A 220 -17.00 -15.60 9.61
C LEU A 220 -15.48 -15.41 9.48
N SER A 221 -14.71 -16.46 9.10
CA SER A 221 -13.24 -16.34 8.96
C SER A 221 -12.83 -15.30 7.91
N TYR A 222 -13.65 -15.08 6.88
CA TYR A 222 -13.37 -14.06 5.87
C TYR A 222 -13.53 -12.64 6.42
N TRP A 223 -14.57 -12.38 7.19
CA TRP A 223 -14.77 -11.08 7.83
C TRP A 223 -13.77 -10.81 8.94
N LEU A 224 -13.41 -11.83 9.72
CA LEU A 224 -12.35 -11.72 10.72
C LEU A 224 -10.99 -11.40 10.07
N LEU A 225 -10.68 -12.01 8.93
CA LEU A 225 -9.49 -11.68 8.14
C LEU A 225 -9.53 -10.25 7.62
N THR A 226 -10.69 -9.81 7.12
CA THR A 226 -10.90 -8.44 6.61
C THR A 226 -10.73 -7.41 7.72
N LEU A 227 -11.31 -7.64 8.90
CA LEU A 227 -11.18 -6.77 10.06
C LEU A 227 -9.74 -6.79 10.63
N GLY A 228 -9.07 -7.94 10.63
CA GLY A 228 -7.66 -8.00 10.98
C GLY A 228 -6.78 -7.20 10.01
N PHE A 229 -7.11 -7.24 8.72
CA PHE A 229 -6.37 -6.48 7.71
C PHE A 229 -6.69 -4.97 7.74
N PHE A 230 -7.86 -4.57 8.26
CA PHE A 230 -8.14 -3.18 8.64
C PHE A 230 -7.10 -2.64 9.61
N VAL A 231 -6.71 -3.42 10.63
CA VAL A 231 -5.67 -3.01 11.59
C VAL A 231 -4.32 -2.82 10.92
N CYS A 232 -3.99 -3.66 9.91
CA CYS A 232 -2.79 -3.44 9.10
C CYS A 232 -2.81 -2.06 8.44
N GLY A 233 -3.92 -1.73 7.77
CA GLY A 233 -4.08 -0.42 7.12
C GLY A 233 -3.94 0.74 8.10
N PHE A 234 -4.58 0.63 9.26
CA PHE A 234 -4.47 1.62 10.33
C PHE A 234 -3.02 1.89 10.70
N HIS A 235 -2.25 0.85 11.02
CA HIS A 235 -0.84 0.99 11.43
C HIS A 235 0.02 1.60 10.34
N LEU A 236 -0.09 1.06 9.12
CA LEU A 236 0.76 1.49 8.01
C LEU A 236 0.53 2.97 7.67
N ALA A 237 -0.72 3.37 7.54
CA ALA A 237 -1.05 4.72 7.12
C ALA A 237 -0.79 5.74 8.23
N PHE A 238 -1.12 5.40 9.49
CA PHE A 238 -0.80 6.23 10.64
C PHE A 238 0.70 6.51 10.72
N ILE A 239 1.53 5.47 10.70
CA ILE A 239 2.99 5.63 10.78
C ILE A 239 3.51 6.42 9.57
N THR A 240 3.08 6.11 8.35
CA THR A 240 3.56 6.82 7.16
C THR A 240 3.28 8.33 7.21
N VAL A 241 2.14 8.74 7.74
CA VAL A 241 1.71 10.14 7.73
C VAL A 241 2.17 10.90 8.97
N HIS A 242 2.07 10.28 10.15
CA HIS A 242 2.26 10.98 11.42
C HIS A 242 3.61 10.73 12.10
N PHE A 243 4.34 9.67 11.73
CA PHE A 243 5.65 9.40 12.33
C PHE A 243 6.68 10.49 12.03
N PRO A 244 6.73 11.09 10.81
CA PRO A 244 7.60 12.26 10.59
C PRO A 244 7.29 13.41 11.55
N GLY A 245 6.04 13.82 11.67
CA GLY A 245 5.63 14.86 12.61
C GLY A 245 5.88 14.50 14.08
N TYR A 246 5.69 13.24 14.47
CA TYR A 246 6.03 12.77 15.81
C TYR A 246 7.53 12.94 16.12
N LEU A 247 8.39 12.67 15.14
CA LEU A 247 9.85 12.83 15.33
C LEU A 247 10.27 14.29 15.42
N THR A 248 9.73 15.16 14.54
CA THR A 248 10.03 16.60 14.57
C THR A 248 9.51 17.26 15.85
N ASP A 249 8.32 16.90 16.33
CA ASP A 249 7.77 17.38 17.60
C ASP A 249 8.65 16.96 18.82
N ASN A 250 9.38 15.86 18.70
CA ASN A 250 10.35 15.39 19.70
C ASN A 250 11.79 15.89 19.45
N GLY A 251 11.97 16.89 18.59
CA GLY A 251 13.23 17.59 18.37
C GLY A 251 14.22 16.89 17.42
N PHE A 252 13.77 15.89 16.65
CA PHE A 252 14.59 15.31 15.59
C PHE A 252 14.55 16.17 14.33
N ASP A 253 15.68 16.17 13.63
CA ASP A 253 15.79 16.80 12.32
C ASP A 253 14.83 16.15 11.30
N PRO A 254 14.18 16.92 10.40
CA PRO A 254 13.35 16.40 9.32
C PRO A 254 14.04 15.33 8.45
N ASP A 255 15.35 15.44 8.25
CA ASP A 255 16.11 14.41 7.53
C ASP A 255 16.08 13.06 8.27
N VAL A 256 16.17 13.04 9.60
CA VAL A 256 16.02 11.81 10.38
C VAL A 256 14.64 11.20 10.19
N ALA A 257 13.61 12.03 10.17
CA ALA A 257 12.25 11.58 9.92
C ALA A 257 12.08 10.98 8.51
N ALA A 258 12.66 11.61 7.50
CA ALA A 258 12.65 11.11 6.12
C ALA A 258 13.39 9.77 6.00
N TRP A 259 14.61 9.67 6.58
CA TRP A 259 15.36 8.42 6.59
C TRP A 259 14.68 7.31 7.39
N ALA A 260 14.01 7.63 8.50
CA ALA A 260 13.24 6.66 9.28
C ALA A 260 12.12 6.01 8.42
N ILE A 261 11.34 6.82 7.68
CA ILE A 261 10.33 6.32 6.73
C ILE A 261 10.99 5.55 5.58
N GLY A 262 12.10 6.04 5.04
CA GLY A 262 12.86 5.34 4.00
C GLY A 262 13.32 3.96 4.47
N LEU A 263 13.87 3.85 5.67
CA LEU A 263 14.37 2.61 6.26
C LEU A 263 13.25 1.57 6.46
N ILE A 264 12.03 2.02 6.80
CA ILE A 264 10.85 1.14 6.79
C ILE A 264 10.68 0.50 5.41
N GLY A 265 10.78 1.28 4.33
CA GLY A 265 10.70 0.77 2.96
C GLY A 265 11.78 -0.25 2.63
N LEU A 266 13.03 0.04 2.99
CA LEU A 266 14.16 -0.87 2.74
C LEU A 266 14.00 -2.21 3.47
N CYS A 267 13.71 -2.17 4.78
CA CYS A 267 13.54 -3.38 5.59
C CYS A 267 12.30 -4.19 5.18
N ASN A 268 11.26 -3.52 4.63
CA ASN A 268 10.07 -4.18 4.10
C ASN A 268 10.37 -5.12 2.92
N VAL A 269 11.37 -4.81 2.10
CA VAL A 269 11.78 -5.73 1.00
C VAL A 269 12.11 -7.11 1.56
N VAL A 270 12.94 -7.14 2.61
CA VAL A 270 13.36 -8.39 3.26
C VAL A 270 12.18 -9.04 4.00
N GLY A 271 11.42 -8.26 4.76
CA GLY A 271 10.31 -8.76 5.55
C GLY A 271 9.20 -9.41 4.73
N ALA A 272 8.82 -8.80 3.61
CA ALA A 272 7.81 -9.35 2.70
C ALA A 272 8.29 -10.67 2.05
N MET A 273 9.56 -10.75 1.64
CA MET A 273 10.14 -11.97 1.07
C MET A 273 10.17 -13.11 2.09
N VAL A 274 10.63 -12.83 3.31
CA VAL A 274 10.69 -13.81 4.42
C VAL A 274 9.28 -14.28 4.77
N SER A 275 8.32 -13.38 4.89
CA SER A 275 6.92 -13.73 5.16
C SER A 275 6.31 -14.60 4.05
N GLY A 276 6.54 -14.25 2.78
CA GLY A 276 6.10 -15.06 1.66
C GLY A 276 6.65 -16.49 1.70
N TYR A 277 7.94 -16.62 2.00
CA TYR A 277 8.59 -17.93 2.15
C TYR A 277 8.02 -18.76 3.32
N ILE A 278 7.80 -18.11 4.46
CA ILE A 278 7.27 -18.76 5.67
C ILE A 278 5.80 -19.13 5.50
N SER A 279 4.99 -18.31 4.82
CA SER A 279 3.55 -18.52 4.61
C SER A 279 3.22 -19.87 3.95
N GLY A 280 4.12 -20.38 3.11
CA GLY A 280 3.97 -21.70 2.49
C GLY A 280 4.35 -22.90 3.38
N ARG A 281 4.84 -22.65 4.60
CA ARG A 281 5.41 -23.69 5.48
C ARG A 281 4.76 -23.77 6.85
N VAL A 282 4.12 -22.71 7.29
CA VAL A 282 3.46 -22.63 8.61
C VAL A 282 2.00 -22.20 8.45
N SER A 283 1.23 -22.32 9.52
CA SER A 283 -0.13 -21.80 9.57
C SER A 283 -0.13 -20.29 9.34
N MET A 284 -0.82 -19.83 8.30
CA MET A 284 -0.88 -18.43 7.89
C MET A 284 -1.52 -17.55 8.97
N LYS A 285 -2.55 -18.04 9.68
CA LYS A 285 -3.15 -17.30 10.80
C LYS A 285 -2.17 -17.13 11.96
N ARG A 286 -1.37 -18.15 12.29
CA ARG A 286 -0.35 -18.07 13.35
C ARG A 286 0.74 -17.07 12.98
N LEU A 287 1.14 -17.05 11.72
CA LEU A 287 2.09 -16.07 11.20
C LEU A 287 1.52 -14.64 11.32
N LEU A 288 0.26 -14.42 10.94
CA LEU A 288 -0.41 -13.12 11.11
C LEU A 288 -0.48 -12.69 12.58
N MET A 289 -0.87 -13.60 13.47
CA MET A 289 -0.90 -13.34 14.92
C MET A 289 0.49 -12.94 15.44
N PHE A 290 1.54 -13.68 15.04
CA PHE A 290 2.92 -13.35 15.41
C PHE A 290 3.33 -11.96 14.92
N ILE A 291 3.02 -11.62 13.65
CA ILE A 291 3.33 -10.30 13.08
C ILE A 291 2.64 -9.18 13.87
N TYR A 292 1.35 -9.33 14.23
CA TYR A 292 0.65 -8.30 15.00
C TYR A 292 1.15 -8.19 16.44
N ILE A 293 1.48 -9.30 17.09
CA ILE A 293 2.12 -9.28 18.43
C ILE A 293 3.47 -8.54 18.35
N ALA A 294 4.30 -8.90 17.37
CA ALA A 294 5.59 -8.26 17.18
C ALA A 294 5.47 -6.75 16.92
N ARG A 295 4.50 -6.32 16.10
CA ARG A 295 4.22 -4.89 15.89
C ARG A 295 3.82 -4.19 17.18
N GLY A 296 2.94 -4.80 17.98
CA GLY A 296 2.56 -4.27 19.29
C GLY A 296 3.77 -4.10 20.21
N ILE A 297 4.62 -5.12 20.30
CA ILE A 297 5.86 -5.08 21.14
C ILE A 297 6.80 -3.98 20.64
N VAL A 298 7.04 -3.88 19.34
CA VAL A 298 7.91 -2.85 18.75
C VAL A 298 7.37 -1.44 19.02
N THR A 299 6.04 -1.26 18.94
CA THR A 299 5.40 0.02 19.26
C THR A 299 5.50 0.35 20.74
N VAL A 300 5.27 -0.61 21.64
CA VAL A 300 5.46 -0.40 23.09
C VAL A 300 6.91 -0.06 23.38
N ALA A 301 7.88 -0.72 22.76
CA ALA A 301 9.30 -0.41 22.95
C ALA A 301 9.63 1.03 22.54
N LEU A 302 9.09 1.53 21.44
CA LEU A 302 9.25 2.94 21.04
C LEU A 302 8.70 3.92 22.10
N LEU A 303 7.58 3.58 22.73
CA LEU A 303 6.88 4.47 23.67
C LEU A 303 7.50 4.49 25.08
N VAL A 304 8.09 3.37 25.52
CA VAL A 304 8.60 3.24 26.90
C VAL A 304 10.12 3.39 27.02
N LEU A 305 10.86 3.17 25.93
CA LEU A 305 12.31 3.36 25.93
C LEU A 305 12.66 4.83 25.64
N PRO A 306 13.83 5.31 26.10
CA PRO A 306 14.28 6.65 25.76
C PRO A 306 14.32 6.88 24.25
N LEU A 307 13.67 7.95 23.79
CA LEU A 307 13.66 8.29 22.37
C LEU A 307 15.04 8.82 21.97
N SER A 308 15.71 8.12 21.07
CA SER A 308 17.04 8.40 20.57
C SER A 308 17.13 8.02 19.09
N LEU A 309 18.16 8.49 18.39
CA LEU A 309 18.40 8.09 17.01
C LEU A 309 18.42 6.55 16.85
N THR A 310 19.08 5.85 17.79
CA THR A 310 19.15 4.38 17.76
C THR A 310 17.77 3.75 17.93
N SER A 311 16.93 4.21 18.88
CA SER A 311 15.60 3.67 19.09
C SER A 311 14.69 3.94 17.88
N VAL A 312 14.77 5.13 17.26
CA VAL A 312 14.04 5.51 16.04
C VAL A 312 14.41 4.60 14.86
N LEU A 313 15.71 4.44 14.60
CA LEU A 313 16.18 3.59 13.49
C LEU A 313 15.87 2.11 13.72
N THR A 314 15.99 1.63 14.97
CA THR A 314 15.63 0.26 15.34
C THR A 314 14.13 0.02 15.15
N PHE A 315 13.28 0.95 15.62
CA PHE A 315 11.83 0.91 15.38
C PHE A 315 11.51 0.87 13.88
N SER A 316 12.16 1.72 13.09
CA SER A 316 11.96 1.80 11.64
C SER A 316 12.35 0.49 10.94
N CYS A 317 13.49 -0.11 11.30
CA CYS A 317 13.92 -1.41 10.77
C CYS A 317 12.94 -2.53 11.12
N LEU A 318 12.60 -2.67 12.40
CA LEU A 318 11.72 -3.75 12.87
C LEU A 318 10.30 -3.59 12.31
N THR A 319 9.77 -2.36 12.35
CA THR A 319 8.47 -2.05 11.75
C THR A 319 8.48 -2.31 10.24
N GLY A 320 9.55 -1.90 9.55
CA GLY A 320 9.73 -2.15 8.13
C GLY A 320 9.74 -3.65 7.80
N PHE A 321 10.47 -4.45 8.55
CA PHE A 321 10.49 -5.90 8.38
C PHE A 321 9.08 -6.53 8.53
N LEU A 322 8.27 -5.99 9.42
CA LEU A 322 6.89 -6.43 9.65
C LEU A 322 5.86 -5.75 8.72
N TRP A 323 6.26 -4.76 7.89
CA TRP A 323 5.39 -3.79 7.20
C TRP A 323 4.33 -4.45 6.31
N LEU A 324 4.73 -5.03 5.19
CA LEU A 324 3.84 -5.78 4.29
C LEU A 324 3.95 -7.30 4.50
N ALA A 325 4.58 -7.75 5.59
CA ALA A 325 4.68 -9.15 5.93
C ALA A 325 3.32 -9.84 6.13
N THR A 326 2.26 -9.05 6.35
CA THR A 326 0.87 -9.54 6.46
C THR A 326 0.23 -9.86 5.11
N VAL A 327 0.74 -9.33 3.99
CA VAL A 327 0.11 -9.47 2.67
C VAL A 327 0.14 -10.93 2.17
N PRO A 328 1.30 -11.63 2.16
CA PRO A 328 1.36 -13.01 1.68
C PRO A 328 0.42 -13.96 2.45
N PRO A 329 0.42 -14.01 3.79
CA PRO A 329 -0.48 -14.90 4.51
C PRO A 329 -1.96 -14.50 4.38
N THR A 330 -2.29 -13.21 4.24
CA THR A 330 -3.68 -12.75 4.02
C THR A 330 -4.20 -13.19 2.65
N THR A 331 -3.41 -13.01 1.59
CA THR A 331 -3.77 -13.48 0.24
C THR A 331 -3.84 -15.00 0.18
N GLY A 332 -2.91 -15.69 0.85
CA GLY A 332 -2.89 -17.14 0.98
C GLY A 332 -4.14 -17.69 1.67
N LEU A 333 -4.61 -17.07 2.74
CA LEU A 333 -5.86 -17.47 3.43
C LEU A 333 -7.08 -17.30 2.53
N VAL A 334 -7.19 -16.19 1.78
CA VAL A 334 -8.28 -16.04 0.81
C VAL A 334 -8.25 -17.14 -0.25
N ALA A 335 -7.06 -17.44 -0.78
CA ALA A 335 -6.90 -18.52 -1.77
C ALA A 335 -7.22 -19.90 -1.19
N THR A 336 -6.84 -20.17 0.07
CA THR A 336 -7.15 -21.42 0.75
C THR A 336 -8.64 -21.60 1.00
N MET A 337 -9.34 -20.55 1.44
CA MET A 337 -10.77 -20.61 1.75
C MET A 337 -11.64 -20.71 0.49
N PHE A 338 -11.35 -19.94 -0.56
CA PHE A 338 -12.25 -19.74 -1.70
C PHE A 338 -11.67 -20.18 -3.05
N GLY A 339 -10.41 -20.63 -3.08
CA GLY A 339 -9.70 -20.94 -4.34
C GLY A 339 -9.20 -19.69 -5.04
N THR A 340 -8.57 -19.87 -6.20
CA THR A 340 -7.89 -18.81 -6.95
C THR A 340 -8.78 -18.12 -7.99
N ARG A 341 -9.90 -18.73 -8.36
CA ARG A 341 -10.76 -18.26 -9.47
C ARG A 341 -11.29 -16.83 -9.30
N TYR A 342 -11.84 -16.50 -8.12
CA TYR A 342 -12.39 -15.18 -7.80
C TYR A 342 -11.57 -14.44 -6.74
N MET A 343 -10.32 -14.86 -6.58
CA MET A 343 -9.41 -14.35 -5.55
C MET A 343 -9.22 -12.83 -5.65
N ALA A 344 -9.13 -12.28 -6.87
CA ALA A 344 -8.94 -10.85 -7.08
C ALA A 344 -10.09 -10.02 -6.48
N THR A 345 -11.34 -10.45 -6.70
CA THR A 345 -12.52 -9.75 -6.14
C THR A 345 -12.57 -9.89 -4.62
N LEU A 346 -12.38 -11.11 -4.10
CA LEU A 346 -12.45 -11.35 -2.66
C LEU A 346 -11.32 -10.64 -1.92
N TYR A 347 -10.11 -10.70 -2.44
CA TYR A 347 -8.99 -9.93 -1.88
C TYR A 347 -9.21 -8.42 -2.03
N GLY A 348 -9.88 -7.97 -3.09
CA GLY A 348 -10.27 -6.57 -3.27
C GLY A 348 -11.13 -6.04 -2.12
N VAL A 349 -12.08 -6.84 -1.61
CA VAL A 349 -12.88 -6.48 -0.43
C VAL A 349 -12.02 -6.44 0.83
N VAL A 350 -11.13 -7.42 1.02
CA VAL A 350 -10.17 -7.43 2.15
C VAL A 350 -9.27 -6.19 2.07
N PHE A 351 -8.80 -5.83 0.87
CA PHE A 351 -8.01 -4.63 0.65
C PHE A 351 -8.79 -3.34 0.89
N LEU A 352 -10.08 -3.30 0.55
CA LEU A 352 -10.94 -2.16 0.92
C LEU A 352 -11.04 -2.02 2.44
N GLY A 353 -11.14 -3.14 3.18
CA GLY A 353 -11.05 -3.13 4.65
C GLY A 353 -9.73 -2.51 5.14
N HIS A 354 -8.60 -2.85 4.52
CA HIS A 354 -7.30 -2.23 4.80
C HIS A 354 -7.33 -0.71 4.54
N GLN A 355 -7.92 -0.26 3.45
CA GLN A 355 -7.99 1.16 3.11
C GLN A 355 -8.92 1.95 4.03
N LEU A 356 -9.99 1.33 4.54
CA LEU A 356 -10.81 1.91 5.62
C LEU A 356 -10.00 2.05 6.92
N GLY A 357 -9.17 1.04 7.24
CA GLY A 357 -8.22 1.14 8.35
C GLY A 357 -7.21 2.27 8.15
N SER A 358 -6.67 2.40 6.94
CA SER A 358 -5.75 3.47 6.56
C SER A 358 -6.39 4.85 6.70
N PHE A 359 -7.63 5.00 6.22
CA PHE A 359 -8.42 6.22 6.42
C PHE A 359 -8.55 6.57 7.91
N THR A 360 -8.98 5.59 8.71
CA THR A 360 -9.22 5.79 10.14
C THR A 360 -7.92 6.16 10.87
N GLY A 361 -6.81 5.48 10.60
CA GLY A 361 -5.52 5.73 11.25
C GLY A 361 -4.97 7.12 10.95
N VAL A 362 -5.06 7.56 9.71
CA VAL A 362 -4.58 8.89 9.31
C VAL A 362 -5.47 10.00 9.86
N TRP A 363 -6.78 9.87 9.65
CA TRP A 363 -7.74 10.88 10.13
C TRP A 363 -7.72 11.00 11.66
N LEU A 364 -7.80 9.87 12.36
CA LEU A 364 -7.83 9.85 13.82
C LEU A 364 -6.53 10.39 14.43
N GLY A 365 -5.37 10.10 13.78
CA GLY A 365 -4.08 10.63 14.19
C GLY A 365 -4.04 12.15 14.18
N GLY A 366 -4.47 12.78 13.09
CA GLY A 366 -4.55 14.24 12.99
C GLY A 366 -5.59 14.84 13.96
N TRP A 367 -6.76 14.21 14.05
CA TRP A 367 -7.85 14.66 14.93
C TRP A 367 -7.47 14.61 16.43
N ILE A 368 -6.77 13.56 16.88
CA ILE A 368 -6.27 13.45 18.26
C ILE A 368 -5.19 14.50 18.50
N TYR A 369 -4.22 14.62 17.57
CA TYR A 369 -3.15 15.58 17.72
C TYR A 369 -3.66 17.01 17.87
N GLU A 370 -4.60 17.44 17.04
CA GLU A 370 -5.15 18.79 17.09
C GLU A 370 -5.83 19.12 18.44
N ARG A 371 -6.37 18.10 19.13
CA ARG A 371 -7.03 18.28 20.43
C ARG A 371 -6.13 18.14 21.64
N THR A 372 -5.07 17.36 21.51
CA THR A 372 -4.23 16.99 22.67
C THR A 372 -2.82 17.58 22.58
N GLY A 373 -2.38 17.99 21.39
CA GLY A 373 -1.03 18.47 21.12
C GLY A 373 0.02 17.35 21.03
N HIS A 374 -0.36 16.06 21.15
CA HIS A 374 0.56 14.93 21.11
C HIS A 374 -0.08 13.67 20.54
N TYR A 375 0.76 12.69 20.14
CA TYR A 375 0.33 11.44 19.50
C TYR A 375 0.14 10.25 20.46
N ASP A 376 0.29 10.40 21.77
CA ASP A 376 0.31 9.27 22.72
C ASP A 376 -0.91 8.39 22.62
N ALA A 377 -2.11 9.00 22.61
CA ALA A 377 -3.36 8.25 22.56
C ALA A 377 -3.50 7.39 21.30
N ILE A 378 -3.07 7.88 20.13
CA ILE A 378 -3.14 7.10 18.88
C ILE A 378 -2.07 6.01 18.84
N TRP A 379 -0.89 6.23 19.41
CA TRP A 379 0.13 5.20 19.56
C TRP A 379 -0.37 4.04 20.45
N TRP A 380 -0.96 4.33 21.61
CA TRP A 380 -1.56 3.31 22.48
C TRP A 380 -2.76 2.64 21.80
N THR A 381 -3.56 3.37 21.04
CA THR A 381 -4.62 2.79 20.20
C THR A 381 -4.03 1.76 19.22
N SER A 382 -2.90 2.05 18.60
CA SER A 382 -2.18 1.11 17.71
C SER A 382 -1.77 -0.17 18.44
N VAL A 383 -1.30 -0.06 19.69
CA VAL A 383 -0.95 -1.23 20.53
C VAL A 383 -2.21 -2.08 20.83
N VAL A 384 -3.30 -1.45 21.23
CA VAL A 384 -4.58 -2.15 21.50
C VAL A 384 -5.11 -2.83 20.24
N LEU A 385 -5.06 -2.15 19.09
CA LEU A 385 -5.46 -2.72 17.80
C LEU A 385 -4.59 -3.92 17.38
N SER A 386 -3.30 -3.93 17.75
CA SER A 386 -2.47 -5.12 17.54
C SER A 386 -3.03 -6.34 18.27
N LEU A 387 -3.46 -6.18 19.52
CA LEU A 387 -4.07 -7.27 20.31
C LEU A 387 -5.45 -7.65 19.75
N VAL A 388 -6.25 -6.67 19.31
CA VAL A 388 -7.54 -6.91 18.63
C VAL A 388 -7.31 -7.72 17.36
N ALA A 389 -6.30 -7.39 16.55
CA ALA A 389 -5.98 -8.16 15.36
C ALA A 389 -5.61 -9.61 15.70
N VAL A 390 -4.82 -9.84 16.75
CA VAL A 390 -4.52 -11.21 17.22
C VAL A 390 -5.80 -11.95 17.59
N ALA A 391 -6.70 -11.33 18.36
CA ALA A 391 -7.97 -11.92 18.73
C ALA A 391 -8.86 -12.26 17.51
N MET A 392 -8.86 -11.38 16.47
CA MET A 392 -9.59 -11.60 15.23
C MET A 392 -9.02 -12.79 14.42
N HIS A 393 -7.70 -12.96 14.40
CA HIS A 393 -7.08 -14.05 13.66
C HIS A 393 -7.15 -15.41 14.37
N TRP A 394 -7.28 -15.42 15.70
CA TRP A 394 -7.32 -16.67 16.49
C TRP A 394 -8.37 -17.68 16.02
N PRO A 395 -9.67 -17.32 15.84
CA PRO A 395 -10.72 -18.27 15.45
C PRO A 395 -10.75 -18.58 13.95
N ILE A 396 -9.90 -17.95 13.11
CA ILE A 396 -9.87 -18.23 11.66
C ILE A 396 -9.58 -19.72 11.40
N ARG A 397 -10.38 -20.30 10.51
CA ARG A 397 -10.21 -21.68 10.07
C ARG A 397 -9.51 -21.71 8.71
N GLU A 398 -8.34 -22.35 8.65
CA GLU A 398 -7.50 -22.45 7.44
C GLU A 398 -7.89 -23.66 6.59
N HIS A 399 -9.13 -23.74 6.18
CA HIS A 399 -9.59 -24.80 5.29
C HIS A 399 -10.56 -24.23 4.25
N ARG A 400 -10.70 -24.97 3.16
CA ARG A 400 -11.62 -24.62 2.08
C ARG A 400 -13.07 -24.59 2.58
N VAL A 401 -13.81 -23.62 2.14
CA VAL A 401 -15.25 -23.50 2.44
C VAL A 401 -15.97 -24.68 1.76
N ALA A 402 -16.74 -25.46 2.56
CA ALA A 402 -17.56 -26.53 2.03
C ALA A 402 -18.53 -25.98 0.96
N ASN A 403 -18.84 -26.75 -0.07
CA ASN A 403 -19.68 -26.40 -1.23
C ASN A 403 -18.99 -25.66 -2.40
N LEU A 404 -17.67 -25.49 -2.36
CA LEU A 404 -16.92 -25.09 -3.57
C LEU A 404 -16.34 -26.36 -4.23
N ALA A 405 -16.52 -26.50 -5.56
CA ALA A 405 -15.96 -27.61 -6.30
C ALA A 405 -14.41 -27.68 -6.14
N PRO A 406 -13.79 -28.90 -6.14
CA PRO A 406 -12.33 -29.01 -6.12
C PRO A 406 -11.73 -28.23 -7.28
N THR A 407 -10.68 -27.43 -7.04
CA THR A 407 -9.87 -26.87 -8.14
C THR A 407 -9.21 -28.05 -8.83
N ALA A 408 -9.39 -28.17 -10.15
CA ALA A 408 -8.58 -29.11 -10.94
C ALA A 408 -7.09 -28.79 -10.66
N ALA A 409 -6.34 -29.84 -10.30
CA ALA A 409 -4.92 -29.76 -10.00
C ALA A 409 -4.10 -29.41 -11.24
#